data_55cdebfde09d1742180d01d217e16b93
#
_entry.id   55cdebfde09d1742180d01d217e16b93
#
_cell.length_a   1.000
_cell.length_b   1.000
_cell.length_c   1.000
_cell.angle_alpha   90.00
_cell.angle_beta   90.00
_cell.angle_gamma   90.00
#
_symmetry.space_group_name_H-M   'P 1'
#
loop_
_entity.id
_entity.type
_entity.pdbx_description
1 polymer ?
#
loop_
_entity_poly.entity_id
_entity_poly.type
_entity_poly.pdbx_seq_one_letter_code
_entity_poly.pdbx_strand_id
1 'polypeptide(L)'
;MNNNLISFNPCQDVFLYFDDSSLKNCVDIDIKEGVDTVVFDGGNSQISINLRNVNKQFPDVKTIVINEDVIEINISNFMFPNVRNVVSHSQYFYSGRYLISSVYFSDILKNVFCIKPGENIEEITVDTIEDYAFEGCIETDGFFSGTMSYDFKEKAFAGSAFLNLPSRNGIIAKNGVIFAVDDDATEIIIDELKDAVHKWTGVYSMPMDLDLKHVKKMILHHLDNAESMTVFPETVMITDESYDTKIRRNYCNILNDKRIKNFEAKPDSQSFTIIDGILYSKDGKYLLKCPRGKTGHVSIPEGVKTIGAEAFRGCMISSVSFPDSLTEIQSNAFSCSLIQKIGFGHGITSLGYYESHIFSHCNDLIHVEIPSNIETIGNGTFFSCKNLESVKIHEGVKWIRDSAFAECDNLRSVELPSSVEYIGENSFISTETLKVDSAFGGLLYAFTGSYAVNFDVKKLIIKDKTYYLPLVFNPKQQYLLNRCNKASEFPDRQFYKDAACTELKQNTALYLYENHIDDSDEVKKYLKRSSKQIAYRLLDLNKDDKLVKFIQLGLLSKASLNELLLSSREKNNASISSYILEELDKFSQSTFRL
;
A
#
# COMPACT_ATOMS: atom_id res chain seq x y z
N MET A 1 31.33 20.31 -31.97
CA MET A 1 30.39 21.44 -32.07
C MET A 1 29.14 20.94 -32.76
N ASN A 2 28.07 20.78 -32.03
CA ASN A 2 26.78 20.35 -32.60
C ASN A 2 26.15 21.54 -33.33
N ASN A 3 26.08 21.44 -34.67
CA ASN A 3 25.63 22.54 -35.55
C ASN A 3 24.11 22.81 -35.54
N ASN A 4 23.37 22.30 -34.57
CA ASN A 4 21.88 22.39 -34.53
C ASN A 4 21.32 23.09 -33.27
N LEU A 5 22.17 23.71 -32.44
CA LEU A 5 21.69 24.40 -31.25
C LEU A 5 21.17 25.81 -31.65
N ILE A 6 20.03 26.19 -31.08
CA ILE A 6 19.42 27.50 -31.27
C ILE A 6 19.83 28.36 -30.09
N SER A 7 20.40 29.57 -30.35
CA SER A 7 20.83 30.49 -29.32
C SER A 7 19.74 31.51 -29.01
N PHE A 8 19.53 31.76 -27.72
CA PHE A 8 18.73 32.85 -27.19
C PHE A 8 19.61 33.72 -26.27
N ASN A 9 19.51 34.99 -26.38
CA ASN A 9 20.33 35.95 -25.60
C ASN A 9 19.42 36.81 -24.71
N PRO A 10 19.16 36.37 -23.45
CA PRO A 10 18.32 37.11 -22.52
C PRO A 10 18.95 38.45 -22.05
N CYS A 11 20.28 38.56 -22.11
CA CYS A 11 21.02 39.79 -21.85
C CYS A 11 22.28 39.82 -22.73
N GLN A 12 22.86 41.02 -22.99
CA GLN A 12 23.92 41.20 -23.99
C GLN A 12 25.17 40.31 -23.85
N ASP A 13 25.36 39.67 -22.67
CA ASP A 13 26.60 38.99 -22.29
C ASP A 13 26.39 37.53 -21.90
N VAL A 14 25.14 36.99 -22.00
CA VAL A 14 24.77 35.59 -21.70
C VAL A 14 24.04 34.97 -22.89
N PHE A 15 24.48 33.81 -23.33
CA PHE A 15 23.92 33.09 -24.46
C PHE A 15 23.44 31.68 -23.99
N LEU A 16 22.17 31.42 -24.13
CA LEU A 16 21.53 30.11 -23.84
C LEU A 16 21.35 29.35 -25.15
N TYR A 17 21.71 28.06 -25.17
CA TYR A 17 21.59 27.21 -26.34
C TYR A 17 20.60 26.08 -26.05
N PHE A 18 19.65 25.88 -26.97
CA PHE A 18 18.55 24.93 -26.84
C PHE A 18 18.70 23.78 -27.80
N ASP A 19 18.21 22.62 -27.41
CA ASP A 19 18.29 21.36 -28.16
C ASP A 19 17.36 21.30 -29.37
N ASP A 20 16.28 22.10 -29.36
CA ASP A 20 15.31 22.15 -30.46
C ASP A 20 14.75 23.58 -30.71
N SER A 21 13.98 23.71 -31.78
CA SER A 21 13.32 24.98 -32.16
C SER A 21 12.18 25.41 -31.23
N SER A 22 11.77 24.57 -30.29
CA SER A 22 10.72 24.89 -29.33
C SER A 22 11.25 25.78 -28.18
N LEU A 23 12.57 25.93 -28.04
CA LEU A 23 13.26 26.68 -26.98
C LEU A 23 12.86 26.22 -25.55
N LYS A 24 12.52 24.92 -25.37
CA LYS A 24 12.03 24.41 -24.08
C LYS A 24 13.13 23.89 -23.17
N ASN A 25 14.20 23.36 -23.71
CA ASN A 25 15.26 22.73 -22.93
C ASN A 25 16.61 23.34 -23.29
N CYS A 26 17.17 24.14 -22.37
CA CYS A 26 18.48 24.75 -22.49
C CYS A 26 19.56 23.72 -22.12
N VAL A 27 20.48 23.42 -23.03
CA VAL A 27 21.48 22.35 -22.89
C VAL A 27 22.92 22.83 -22.92
N ASP A 28 23.17 24.09 -23.24
CA ASP A 28 24.49 24.73 -23.16
C ASP A 28 24.36 26.22 -22.88
N ILE A 29 25.45 26.85 -22.39
CA ILE A 29 25.52 28.26 -22.01
C ILE A 29 26.91 28.81 -22.31
N ASP A 30 26.96 30.08 -22.78
CA ASP A 30 28.16 30.88 -22.83
C ASP A 30 27.94 32.21 -22.10
N ILE A 31 28.92 32.61 -21.30
CA ILE A 31 28.91 33.87 -20.53
C ILE A 31 30.22 34.57 -20.78
N LYS A 32 30.18 35.87 -21.08
CA LYS A 32 31.39 36.67 -21.23
C LYS A 32 32.12 36.85 -19.90
N GLU A 33 33.44 36.99 -19.98
CA GLU A 33 34.30 37.27 -18.82
C GLU A 33 33.88 38.56 -18.10
N GLY A 34 33.89 38.55 -16.77
CA GLY A 34 33.53 39.68 -15.92
C GLY A 34 32.04 39.86 -15.67
N VAL A 35 31.17 38.99 -16.19
CA VAL A 35 29.74 39.02 -15.89
C VAL A 35 29.51 38.46 -14.49
N ASP A 36 28.94 39.27 -13.57
CA ASP A 36 28.67 38.86 -12.18
C ASP A 36 27.23 38.39 -11.94
N THR A 37 26.35 38.61 -12.91
CA THR A 37 24.93 38.24 -12.80
C THR A 37 24.46 37.51 -14.07
N VAL A 38 23.93 36.32 -13.88
CA VAL A 38 23.30 35.52 -14.94
C VAL A 38 21.79 35.58 -14.79
N VAL A 39 21.08 35.80 -15.90
CA VAL A 39 19.62 35.77 -15.97
C VAL A 39 19.19 34.57 -16.79
N PHE A 40 18.43 33.67 -16.17
CA PHE A 40 17.70 32.59 -16.87
C PHE A 40 16.31 33.13 -17.23
N ASP A 41 16.04 33.20 -18.54
CA ASP A 41 14.83 33.77 -19.11
C ASP A 41 14.44 33.03 -20.38
N GLY A 42 13.20 32.62 -20.51
CA GLY A 42 12.65 31.90 -21.68
C GLY A 42 11.92 32.81 -22.67
N GLY A 43 11.87 34.14 -22.40
CA GLY A 43 11.27 35.13 -23.31
C GLY A 43 9.78 34.87 -23.64
N ASN A 44 8.97 34.53 -22.66
CA ASN A 44 7.54 34.17 -22.70
C ASN A 44 7.26 32.67 -23.02
N SER A 45 8.25 31.80 -23.06
CA SER A 45 8.07 30.38 -23.19
C SER A 45 8.60 29.67 -21.95
N GLN A 46 7.86 28.71 -21.41
CA GLN A 46 8.34 27.88 -20.29
C GLN A 46 9.57 27.10 -20.71
N ILE A 47 10.66 27.22 -19.92
CA ILE A 47 11.95 26.59 -20.20
C ILE A 47 12.46 25.77 -19.00
N SER A 48 13.20 24.72 -19.32
CA SER A 48 14.04 23.95 -18.39
C SER A 48 15.51 24.23 -18.68
N ILE A 49 16.30 24.50 -17.65
CA ILE A 49 17.74 24.72 -17.71
C ILE A 49 18.45 23.43 -17.31
N ASN A 50 19.03 22.69 -18.27
CA ASN A 50 19.68 21.42 -18.02
C ASN A 50 21.15 21.44 -18.43
N LEU A 51 21.98 22.04 -17.58
CA LEU A 51 23.40 22.32 -17.83
C LEU A 51 24.34 21.45 -16.98
N ARG A 52 23.84 20.48 -16.24
CA ARG A 52 24.64 19.70 -15.29
C ARG A 52 25.85 19.02 -15.93
N ASN A 53 25.70 18.52 -17.14
CA ASN A 53 26.75 17.81 -17.89
C ASN A 53 27.64 18.74 -18.73
N VAL A 54 27.42 20.04 -18.65
CA VAL A 54 28.22 21.04 -19.38
C VAL A 54 29.49 21.34 -18.59
N ASN A 55 30.65 21.00 -19.16
CA ASN A 55 31.94 21.19 -18.53
C ASN A 55 32.47 22.65 -18.77
N LYS A 56 31.75 23.61 -18.22
CA LYS A 56 32.12 25.05 -18.27
C LYS A 56 32.05 25.64 -16.86
N GLN A 57 32.90 26.61 -16.56
CA GLN A 57 32.93 27.31 -15.28
C GLN A 57 32.91 28.82 -15.48
N PHE A 58 32.10 29.49 -14.68
CA PHE A 58 31.91 30.92 -14.70
C PHE A 58 32.15 31.51 -13.29
N PRO A 59 33.42 31.66 -12.87
CA PRO A 59 33.76 32.01 -11.48
C PRO A 59 33.43 33.47 -11.14
N ASP A 60 33.24 34.34 -12.14
CA ASP A 60 32.87 35.74 -11.93
C ASP A 60 31.40 35.93 -11.50
N VAL A 61 30.55 34.96 -11.83
CA VAL A 61 29.12 34.99 -11.50
C VAL A 61 28.89 34.85 -10.00
N LYS A 62 28.19 35.85 -9.43
CA LYS A 62 27.84 35.94 -8.00
C LYS A 62 26.33 35.84 -7.77
N THR A 63 25.52 36.18 -8.78
CA THR A 63 24.07 36.21 -8.71
C THR A 63 23.45 35.42 -9.86
N ILE A 64 22.44 34.61 -9.56
CA ILE A 64 21.55 34.01 -10.53
C ILE A 64 20.18 34.66 -10.39
N VAL A 65 19.63 35.16 -11.50
CA VAL A 65 18.26 35.66 -11.60
C VAL A 65 17.41 34.65 -12.40
N ILE A 66 16.28 34.24 -11.86
CA ILE A 66 15.38 33.28 -12.45
C ILE A 66 14.06 33.96 -12.77
N ASN A 67 13.73 34.09 -14.05
CA ASN A 67 12.49 34.73 -14.49
C ASN A 67 11.28 33.81 -14.44
N GLU A 68 10.07 34.35 -14.61
CA GLU A 68 8.77 33.68 -14.38
C GLU A 68 8.56 32.42 -15.23
N ASP A 69 9.18 32.34 -16.39
CA ASP A 69 9.05 31.26 -17.37
C ASP A 69 10.00 30.08 -17.14
N VAL A 70 10.92 30.16 -16.19
CA VAL A 70 11.81 29.03 -15.83
C VAL A 70 11.10 28.09 -14.88
N ILE A 71 10.93 26.84 -15.33
CA ILE A 71 10.20 25.81 -14.56
C ILE A 71 11.11 24.79 -13.90
N GLU A 72 12.32 24.60 -14.40
CA GLU A 72 13.30 23.64 -13.90
C GLU A 72 14.73 24.12 -14.09
N ILE A 73 15.60 23.87 -13.10
CA ILE A 73 17.03 24.13 -13.17
C ILE A 73 17.80 22.91 -12.66
N ASN A 74 18.73 22.43 -13.48
CA ASN A 74 19.67 21.37 -13.17
C ASN A 74 21.07 21.79 -13.62
N ILE A 75 21.88 22.28 -12.67
CA ILE A 75 23.22 22.82 -12.89
C ILE A 75 24.22 22.19 -11.93
N SER A 76 25.51 22.16 -12.28
CA SER A 76 26.59 21.78 -11.36
C SER A 76 27.00 22.97 -10.49
N ASN A 77 27.31 22.73 -9.22
CA ASN A 77 27.92 23.74 -8.34
C ASN A 77 29.24 24.32 -8.90
N PHE A 78 30.02 23.47 -9.60
CA PHE A 78 31.28 23.87 -10.22
C PHE A 78 31.10 24.84 -11.38
N MET A 79 29.92 24.86 -12.02
CA MET A 79 29.63 25.81 -13.09
C MET A 79 29.62 27.24 -12.57
N PHE A 80 29.06 27.46 -11.38
CA PHE A 80 28.91 28.75 -10.73
C PHE A 80 29.47 28.74 -9.30
N PRO A 81 30.77 28.53 -9.10
CA PRO A 81 31.33 28.24 -7.78
C PRO A 81 31.22 29.38 -6.77
N ASN A 82 31.09 30.61 -7.25
CA ASN A 82 31.05 31.82 -6.42
C ASN A 82 29.66 32.47 -6.34
N VAL A 83 28.59 31.79 -6.78
CA VAL A 83 27.22 32.27 -6.58
C VAL A 83 26.89 32.31 -5.09
N ARG A 84 26.37 33.46 -4.65
CA ARG A 84 26.01 33.74 -3.25
C ARG A 84 24.62 34.37 -3.10
N ASN A 85 23.93 34.57 -4.23
CA ASN A 85 22.62 35.17 -4.26
C ASN A 85 21.78 34.59 -5.41
N VAL A 86 20.59 34.14 -5.09
CA VAL A 86 19.57 33.69 -6.06
C VAL A 86 18.38 34.64 -5.93
N VAL A 87 17.98 35.25 -7.03
CA VAL A 87 16.79 36.10 -7.12
C VAL A 87 15.79 35.42 -8.03
N SER A 88 14.64 35.06 -7.51
CA SER A 88 13.62 34.36 -8.29
C SER A 88 12.37 35.22 -8.46
N HIS A 89 11.89 35.27 -9.69
CA HIS A 89 10.56 35.75 -10.07
C HIS A 89 9.65 34.55 -10.48
N SER A 90 10.22 33.34 -10.61
CA SER A 90 9.48 32.13 -10.91
C SER A 90 8.76 31.59 -9.68
N GLN A 91 7.55 31.08 -9.87
CA GLN A 91 6.78 30.42 -8.81
C GLN A 91 7.36 29.07 -8.37
N TYR A 92 8.34 28.53 -9.10
CA TYR A 92 8.97 27.24 -8.84
C TYR A 92 10.26 27.31 -8.04
N PHE A 93 10.76 28.53 -7.72
CA PHE A 93 12.02 28.72 -7.02
C PHE A 93 11.92 29.82 -5.96
N TYR A 94 12.74 29.68 -4.92
CA TYR A 94 12.87 30.69 -3.88
C TYR A 94 14.05 31.61 -4.14
N SER A 95 13.92 32.89 -3.74
CA SER A 95 15.05 33.80 -3.61
C SER A 95 15.80 33.54 -2.31
N GLY A 96 17.13 33.62 -2.32
CA GLY A 96 17.94 33.39 -1.13
C GLY A 96 19.40 33.05 -1.40
N ARG A 97 20.02 32.41 -0.43
CA ARG A 97 21.43 32.03 -0.46
C ARG A 97 21.71 30.83 -1.36
N TYR A 98 20.77 29.92 -1.46
CA TYR A 98 20.86 28.64 -2.16
C TYR A 98 19.84 28.53 -3.28
N LEU A 99 20.08 27.63 -4.22
CA LEU A 99 19.07 27.29 -5.22
C LEU A 99 18.11 26.26 -4.62
N ILE A 100 16.90 26.72 -4.29
CA ILE A 100 15.82 25.90 -3.74
C ILE A 100 14.64 25.97 -4.69
N SER A 101 14.11 24.82 -5.10
CA SER A 101 12.86 24.70 -5.86
C SER A 101 11.69 24.27 -4.96
N SER A 102 10.47 24.69 -5.31
CA SER A 102 9.24 24.24 -4.67
C SER A 102 8.36 23.53 -5.67
N VAL A 103 8.04 22.26 -5.42
CA VAL A 103 7.23 21.43 -6.30
C VAL A 103 6.18 20.68 -5.48
N TYR A 104 4.89 20.90 -5.77
CA TYR A 104 3.76 20.22 -5.08
C TYR A 104 3.82 20.28 -3.54
N PHE A 105 4.15 21.44 -2.96
CA PHE A 105 4.28 21.67 -1.52
C PHE A 105 5.52 21.01 -0.87
N SER A 106 6.52 20.60 -1.65
CA SER A 106 7.80 20.12 -1.14
C SER A 106 8.92 21.04 -1.58
N ASP A 107 9.74 21.48 -0.63
CA ASP A 107 10.90 22.33 -0.85
C ASP A 107 12.14 21.48 -1.06
N ILE A 108 12.84 21.71 -2.16
CA ILE A 108 13.94 20.87 -2.63
C ILE A 108 15.20 21.70 -2.78
N LEU A 109 16.25 21.37 -2.02
CA LEU A 109 17.58 21.97 -2.19
C LEU A 109 18.25 21.41 -3.43
N LYS A 110 18.58 22.27 -4.39
CA LYS A 110 19.28 21.91 -5.63
C LYS A 110 20.78 22.17 -5.56
N ASN A 111 21.21 23.33 -5.04
CA ASN A 111 22.63 23.73 -5.04
C ASN A 111 22.96 24.66 -3.87
N VAL A 112 24.11 24.42 -3.22
CA VAL A 112 24.72 25.35 -2.22
C VAL A 112 25.90 26.15 -2.77
N PHE A 113 26.42 25.85 -3.96
CA PHE A 113 27.48 26.57 -4.68
C PHE A 113 28.84 26.64 -3.97
N CYS A 114 29.58 25.57 -3.91
CA CYS A 114 31.02 25.53 -3.50
C CYS A 114 31.42 26.45 -2.34
N ILE A 115 30.66 26.49 -1.26
CA ILE A 115 30.90 27.38 -0.10
C ILE A 115 32.24 27.04 0.56
N LYS A 116 33.01 28.07 0.92
CA LYS A 116 34.33 28.00 1.53
C LYS A 116 34.26 28.31 3.04
N PRO A 117 35.23 27.85 3.83
CA PRO A 117 35.32 28.17 5.24
C PRO A 117 35.33 29.67 5.51
N GLY A 118 34.56 30.12 6.50
CA GLY A 118 34.44 31.50 6.90
C GLY A 118 33.45 32.37 6.10
N GLU A 119 32.75 31.77 5.13
CA GLU A 119 31.62 32.43 4.46
C GLU A 119 30.35 32.37 5.34
N ASN A 120 29.44 33.34 5.10
CA ASN A 120 28.16 33.35 5.79
C ASN A 120 27.29 32.18 5.28
N ILE A 121 26.75 31.42 6.20
CA ILE A 121 25.92 30.25 5.94
C ILE A 121 24.54 30.47 6.55
N GLU A 122 23.51 30.10 5.83
CA GLU A 122 22.13 30.03 6.30
C GLU A 122 21.77 28.60 6.58
N GLU A 123 21.02 28.37 7.65
CA GLU A 123 20.47 27.05 7.97
C GLU A 123 19.53 26.57 6.84
N ILE A 124 19.66 25.32 6.46
CA ILE A 124 18.81 24.70 5.45
C ILE A 124 17.49 24.25 6.11
N THR A 125 16.37 24.70 5.53
CA THR A 125 15.00 24.37 5.97
C THR A 125 14.20 23.88 4.77
N VAL A 126 14.49 22.68 4.28
CA VAL A 126 13.85 22.05 3.11
C VAL A 126 13.39 20.65 3.44
N ASP A 127 12.49 20.08 2.64
CA ASP A 127 12.03 18.71 2.80
C ASP A 127 13.02 17.71 2.20
N THR A 128 13.60 18.04 1.04
CA THR A 128 14.45 17.13 0.27
C THR A 128 15.75 17.80 -0.18
N ILE A 129 16.85 17.03 -0.18
CA ILE A 129 18.16 17.44 -0.71
C ILE A 129 18.50 16.57 -1.92
N GLU A 130 18.67 17.21 -3.07
CA GLU A 130 18.95 16.55 -4.35
C GLU A 130 20.40 16.04 -4.48
N ASP A 131 20.63 15.16 -5.43
CA ASP A 131 21.95 14.66 -5.78
C ASP A 131 22.92 15.80 -6.07
N TYR A 132 24.11 15.74 -5.47
CA TYR A 132 25.21 16.70 -5.60
C TYR A 132 24.89 18.13 -5.16
N ALA A 133 23.86 18.34 -4.36
CA ALA A 133 23.51 19.68 -3.86
C ALA A 133 24.69 20.35 -3.15
N PHE A 134 25.56 19.58 -2.50
CA PHE A 134 26.76 20.03 -1.80
C PHE A 134 28.06 19.82 -2.58
N GLU A 135 28.01 19.44 -3.87
CA GLU A 135 29.21 19.23 -4.69
C GLU A 135 30.15 20.46 -4.65
N GLY A 136 31.44 20.23 -4.33
CA GLY A 136 32.43 21.28 -4.22
C GLY A 136 32.33 22.16 -2.96
N CYS A 137 31.39 21.89 -2.06
CA CYS A 137 31.28 22.58 -0.78
C CYS A 137 32.42 22.14 0.16
N ILE A 138 33.19 23.10 0.67
CA ILE A 138 34.33 22.85 1.58
C ILE A 138 33.94 23.13 3.03
N GLU A 139 32.97 24.00 3.27
CA GLU A 139 32.44 24.28 4.60
C GLU A 139 31.46 23.17 5.02
N THR A 140 31.50 22.80 6.29
CA THR A 140 30.66 21.75 6.86
C THR A 140 29.83 22.20 8.07
N ASP A 141 30.06 23.42 8.55
CA ASP A 141 29.34 23.97 9.70
C ASP A 141 28.19 24.89 9.28
N GLY A 142 27.18 25.03 10.14
CA GLY A 142 26.12 26.01 10.00
C GLY A 142 24.95 25.64 9.07
N PHE A 143 25.04 24.55 8.30
CA PHE A 143 23.96 24.14 7.38
C PHE A 143 22.80 23.43 8.10
N PHE A 144 23.09 22.64 9.13
CA PHE A 144 22.12 21.78 9.80
C PHE A 144 22.09 22.12 11.28
N SER A 145 20.91 22.45 11.81
CA SER A 145 20.70 22.69 13.25
C SER A 145 20.51 21.40 14.03
N GLY A 146 20.19 20.32 13.33
CA GLY A 146 19.88 19.06 13.92
C GLY A 146 18.52 18.94 14.57
N THR A 147 17.63 19.85 14.31
CA THR A 147 16.25 19.83 14.81
C THR A 147 15.26 19.36 13.76
N MET A 148 15.69 19.24 12.51
CA MET A 148 14.86 18.85 11.36
C MET A 148 15.29 17.51 10.78
N SER A 149 14.32 16.76 10.27
CA SER A 149 14.53 15.57 9.46
C SER A 149 14.57 15.98 7.98
N TYR A 150 15.52 15.43 7.23
CA TYR A 150 15.70 15.71 5.81
C TYR A 150 15.64 14.41 5.02
N ASP A 151 14.97 14.42 3.87
CA ASP A 151 15.10 13.37 2.87
C ASP A 151 16.29 13.69 1.95
N PHE A 152 17.24 12.75 1.80
CA PHE A 152 18.39 12.93 0.92
C PHE A 152 18.35 11.98 -0.25
N LYS A 153 18.83 12.46 -1.41
CA LYS A 153 19.25 11.59 -2.50
C LYS A 153 20.63 10.98 -2.21
N GLU A 154 20.90 9.82 -2.79
CA GLU A 154 22.13 9.02 -2.55
C GLU A 154 23.43 9.84 -2.69
N LYS A 155 23.48 10.75 -3.68
CA LYS A 155 24.66 11.53 -4.01
C LYS A 155 24.61 12.98 -3.54
N ALA A 156 23.73 13.31 -2.61
CA ALA A 156 23.55 14.70 -2.15
C ALA A 156 24.86 15.36 -1.74
N PHE A 157 25.75 14.63 -1.05
CA PHE A 157 27.04 15.11 -0.55
C PHE A 157 28.24 14.70 -1.41
N ALA A 158 28.04 14.05 -2.55
CA ALA A 158 29.14 13.62 -3.43
C ALA A 158 30.01 14.81 -3.84
N GLY A 159 31.35 14.64 -3.72
CA GLY A 159 32.33 15.67 -4.04
C GLY A 159 32.39 16.84 -3.05
N SER A 160 31.85 16.70 -1.85
CA SER A 160 31.89 17.70 -0.77
C SER A 160 32.87 17.33 0.34
N ALA A 161 33.23 18.31 1.19
CA ALA A 161 34.06 18.08 2.39
C ALA A 161 33.32 17.28 3.48
N PHE A 162 32.00 17.15 3.43
CA PHE A 162 31.25 16.34 4.38
C PHE A 162 31.70 14.88 4.40
N LEU A 163 32.03 14.32 3.23
CA LEU A 163 32.52 12.94 3.10
C LEU A 163 33.96 12.76 3.60
N ASN A 164 34.70 13.85 3.84
CA ASN A 164 36.05 13.82 4.38
C ASN A 164 36.10 14.07 5.91
N LEU A 165 34.93 14.22 6.55
CA LEU A 165 34.85 14.30 8.01
C LEU A 165 35.37 13.00 8.63
N PRO A 166 35.95 13.05 9.85
CA PRO A 166 36.43 11.85 10.53
C PRO A 166 35.28 10.89 10.80
N SER A 167 35.48 9.62 10.44
CA SER A 167 34.55 8.55 10.80
C SER A 167 34.59 8.31 12.30
N ARG A 168 33.42 8.12 12.89
CA ARG A 168 33.24 7.72 14.28
C ARG A 168 32.19 6.62 14.34
N ASN A 169 32.52 5.52 15.02
CA ASN A 169 31.60 4.38 15.15
C ASN A 169 31.13 3.80 13.81
N GLY A 170 31.98 3.86 12.77
CA GLY A 170 31.67 3.36 11.44
C GLY A 170 30.81 4.29 10.58
N ILE A 171 30.52 5.51 11.06
CA ILE A 171 29.72 6.48 10.33
C ILE A 171 30.45 7.83 10.19
N ILE A 172 30.18 8.52 9.08
CA ILE A 172 30.56 9.91 8.85
C ILE A 172 29.29 10.75 9.07
N ALA A 173 29.26 11.48 10.18
CA ALA A 173 28.07 12.20 10.60
C ALA A 173 28.41 13.52 11.30
N LYS A 174 27.51 14.50 11.21
CA LYS A 174 27.59 15.78 11.92
C LYS A 174 26.19 16.35 12.13
N ASN A 175 25.94 16.93 13.31
CA ASN A 175 24.68 17.59 13.64
C ASN A 175 23.42 16.72 13.32
N GLY A 176 23.49 15.41 13.67
CA GLY A 176 22.38 14.48 13.46
C GLY A 176 22.13 14.03 12.01
N VAL A 177 23.00 14.39 11.12
CA VAL A 177 22.96 13.99 9.72
C VAL A 177 24.08 12.99 9.45
N ILE A 178 23.72 11.79 8.97
CA ILE A 178 24.65 10.75 8.52
C ILE A 178 24.89 10.98 7.03
N PHE A 179 26.12 11.28 6.64
CA PHE A 179 26.50 11.54 5.26
C PHE A 179 26.93 10.29 4.52
N ALA A 180 27.64 9.41 5.22
CA ALA A 180 28.15 8.14 4.68
C ALA A 180 28.44 7.14 5.80
N VAL A 181 28.65 5.91 5.40
CA VAL A 181 29.18 4.81 6.23
C VAL A 181 30.58 4.50 5.74
N ASP A 182 31.48 4.19 6.69
CA ASP A 182 32.85 3.80 6.40
C ASP A 182 32.87 2.53 5.53
N ASP A 183 33.62 2.52 4.45
CA ASP A 183 33.66 1.42 3.49
C ASP A 183 34.10 0.07 4.12
N ASP A 184 34.91 0.12 5.19
CA ASP A 184 35.40 -1.04 5.93
C ASP A 184 34.52 -1.40 7.14
N ALA A 185 33.48 -0.62 7.48
CA ALA A 185 32.68 -0.83 8.67
C ALA A 185 31.76 -2.03 8.54
N THR A 186 32.02 -3.08 9.33
CA THR A 186 31.11 -4.22 9.45
C THR A 186 30.06 -4.03 10.54
N GLU A 187 30.27 -3.07 11.42
CA GLU A 187 29.38 -2.67 12.51
C GLU A 187 29.33 -1.14 12.58
N ILE A 188 28.14 -0.58 12.78
CA ILE A 188 27.95 0.85 12.99
C ILE A 188 27.21 1.10 14.29
N ILE A 189 27.57 2.19 14.98
CA ILE A 189 26.94 2.58 16.25
C ILE A 189 26.28 3.93 16.07
N ILE A 190 24.97 3.97 16.28
CA ILE A 190 24.18 5.19 16.33
C ILE A 190 24.08 5.59 17.81
N ASP A 191 24.86 6.57 18.17
CA ASP A 191 24.99 7.08 19.53
C ASP A 191 24.35 8.46 19.65
N GLU A 192 24.05 8.93 20.87
CA GLU A 192 23.83 10.35 21.11
C GLU A 192 25.14 11.09 20.76
N LEU A 193 25.13 11.83 19.65
CA LEU A 193 26.19 12.80 19.39
C LEU A 193 26.01 13.95 20.37
N LYS A 194 26.58 13.82 21.57
CA LYS A 194 26.71 14.91 22.54
C LYS A 194 27.78 15.86 22.03
N ASP A 195 27.38 16.84 21.25
CA ASP A 195 28.12 18.09 21.26
C ASP A 195 27.85 18.79 22.59
N ALA A 196 28.90 19.23 23.25
CA ALA A 196 28.90 19.70 24.64
C ALA A 196 28.02 20.93 24.93
N VAL A 197 27.29 21.45 23.97
CA VAL A 197 26.52 22.70 24.03
C VAL A 197 25.00 22.52 23.82
N HIS A 198 24.54 21.47 23.16
CA HIS A 198 23.11 21.27 22.89
C HIS A 198 22.64 19.89 23.38
N LYS A 199 21.62 19.87 24.25
CA LYS A 199 20.86 18.67 24.57
C LYS A 199 20.10 18.25 23.31
N TRP A 200 20.65 17.27 22.61
CA TRP A 200 20.03 16.70 21.44
C TRP A 200 18.97 15.66 21.84
N THR A 201 17.75 15.90 21.37
CA THR A 201 16.74 14.86 21.19
C THR A 201 16.80 14.50 19.69
N GLY A 202 17.83 13.75 19.30
CA GLY A 202 18.23 13.70 17.91
C GLY A 202 17.40 12.74 17.07
N VAL A 203 16.85 13.27 16.00
CA VAL A 203 16.45 12.51 14.82
C VAL A 203 17.66 12.46 13.90
N TYR A 204 18.13 11.27 13.51
CA TYR A 204 19.18 11.15 12.50
C TYR A 204 18.53 11.15 11.12
N SER A 205 18.98 12.06 10.26
CA SER A 205 18.69 12.03 8.84
C SER A 205 19.79 11.28 8.10
N MET A 206 19.44 10.45 7.14
CA MET A 206 20.37 9.68 6.31
C MET A 206 19.89 9.62 4.87
N PRO A 207 20.78 9.38 3.89
CA PRO A 207 20.38 9.14 2.52
C PRO A 207 19.39 7.98 2.40
N MET A 208 18.34 8.13 1.59
CA MET A 208 17.31 7.11 1.40
C MET A 208 17.87 5.77 0.89
N ASP A 209 18.96 5.81 0.12
CA ASP A 209 19.62 4.66 -0.50
C ASP A 209 21.05 4.44 0.04
N LEU A 210 21.29 4.74 1.33
CA LEU A 210 22.60 4.52 1.96
C LEU A 210 23.03 3.06 1.79
N ASP A 211 24.21 2.83 1.20
CA ASP A 211 24.71 1.46 0.99
C ASP A 211 25.22 0.85 2.29
N LEU A 212 24.40 -0.04 2.87
CA LEU A 212 24.74 -0.83 4.07
C LEU A 212 25.06 -2.30 3.73
N LYS A 213 25.35 -2.66 2.45
CA LYS A 213 25.53 -4.07 2.05
C LYS A 213 26.68 -4.75 2.79
N HIS A 214 27.73 -4.03 3.14
CA HIS A 214 28.88 -4.53 3.89
C HIS A 214 28.67 -4.48 5.40
N VAL A 215 27.73 -3.68 5.91
CA VAL A 215 27.40 -3.57 7.33
C VAL A 215 26.55 -4.76 7.75
N LYS A 216 27.04 -5.52 8.74
CA LYS A 216 26.32 -6.69 9.27
C LYS A 216 25.44 -6.33 10.44
N LYS A 217 25.84 -5.31 11.23
CA LYS A 217 25.19 -4.97 12.47
C LYS A 217 25.13 -3.46 12.71
N MET A 218 23.99 -3.02 13.20
CA MET A 218 23.78 -1.65 13.68
C MET A 218 23.45 -1.68 15.16
N ILE A 219 24.12 -0.85 15.95
CA ILE A 219 23.83 -0.68 17.38
C ILE A 219 23.11 0.64 17.56
N LEU A 220 21.89 0.56 18.10
CA LEU A 220 21.05 1.71 18.44
C LEU A 220 21.07 1.93 19.94
N HIS A 221 21.64 3.06 20.40
CA HIS A 221 21.60 3.44 21.81
C HIS A 221 20.23 3.97 22.22
N HIS A 222 19.54 4.66 21.30
CA HIS A 222 18.17 5.14 21.49
C HIS A 222 17.34 4.85 20.24
N LEU A 223 16.14 4.29 20.42
CA LEU A 223 15.25 3.97 19.30
C LEU A 223 14.74 5.20 18.57
N ASP A 224 14.54 6.32 19.28
CA ASP A 224 14.13 7.59 18.69
C ASP A 224 15.15 8.07 17.63
N ASN A 225 16.42 7.67 17.75
CA ASN A 225 17.44 7.98 16.76
C ASN A 225 17.22 7.29 15.41
N ALA A 226 16.41 6.24 15.37
CA ALA A 226 16.09 5.49 14.17
C ALA A 226 14.74 5.88 13.55
N GLU A 227 14.02 6.87 14.09
CA GLU A 227 12.67 7.22 13.66
C GLU A 227 12.64 7.68 12.17
N SER A 228 13.68 8.37 11.74
CA SER A 228 13.84 8.81 10.34
C SER A 228 14.69 7.86 9.48
N MET A 229 15.19 6.75 10.05
CA MET A 229 16.03 5.81 9.30
C MET A 229 15.17 4.90 8.42
N THR A 230 15.49 4.86 7.13
CA THR A 230 14.80 4.03 6.14
C THR A 230 15.56 2.75 5.77
N VAL A 231 16.84 2.65 6.17
CA VAL A 231 17.77 1.57 5.77
C VAL A 231 18.41 0.96 7.01
N PHE A 232 18.36 -0.37 7.11
CA PHE A 232 18.95 -1.13 8.20
C PHE A 232 19.76 -2.33 7.70
N PRO A 233 20.82 -2.77 8.41
CA PRO A 233 21.48 -4.04 8.14
C PRO A 233 20.65 -5.24 8.63
N GLU A 234 21.15 -6.46 8.41
CA GLU A 234 20.44 -7.68 8.81
C GLU A 234 20.26 -7.82 10.33
N THR A 235 21.17 -7.27 11.13
CA THR A 235 21.11 -7.33 12.60
C THR A 235 21.06 -5.94 13.20
N VAL A 236 20.09 -5.72 14.09
CA VAL A 236 19.95 -4.48 14.87
C VAL A 236 20.05 -4.81 16.35
N MET A 237 21.06 -4.24 17.03
CA MET A 237 21.22 -4.33 18.48
C MET A 237 20.60 -3.11 19.15
N ILE A 238 19.72 -3.34 20.11
CA ILE A 238 19.04 -2.30 20.88
C ILE A 238 19.66 -2.24 22.27
N THR A 239 20.14 -1.07 22.68
CA THR A 239 20.80 -0.89 23.97
C THR A 239 20.08 0.09 24.91
N ASP A 240 18.92 0.61 24.45
CA ASP A 240 18.13 1.56 25.22
C ASP A 240 17.65 0.96 26.54
N GLU A 241 17.96 1.64 27.65
CA GLU A 241 17.55 1.26 28.99
C GLU A 241 16.34 2.06 29.48
N SER A 242 15.96 3.12 28.77
CA SER A 242 14.82 3.99 29.11
C SER A 242 13.52 3.48 28.49
N TYR A 243 12.94 2.44 29.10
CA TYR A 243 11.64 1.92 28.70
C TYR A 243 10.51 2.81 29.23
N ASP A 244 10.08 3.79 28.44
CA ASP A 244 8.80 4.48 28.68
C ASP A 244 7.65 3.74 27.97
N THR A 245 6.55 3.54 28.65
CA THR A 245 5.33 2.89 28.12
C THR A 245 4.74 3.62 26.91
N LYS A 246 5.10 4.87 26.64
CA LYS A 246 4.77 5.63 25.43
C LYS A 246 5.44 5.07 24.17
N ILE A 247 6.58 4.42 24.32
CA ILE A 247 7.40 3.87 23.22
C ILE A 247 6.75 2.63 22.58
N ARG A 248 5.84 1.93 23.27
CA ARG A 248 5.16 0.73 22.73
C ARG A 248 4.50 0.92 21.35
N ARG A 249 4.09 2.14 21.00
CA ARG A 249 3.48 2.45 19.70
C ARG A 249 4.51 2.75 18.60
N ASN A 250 5.73 3.17 18.95
CA ASN A 250 6.73 3.62 17.99
C ASN A 250 7.59 2.49 17.43
N TYR A 251 7.84 1.40 18.19
CA TYR A 251 8.62 0.25 17.69
C TYR A 251 8.14 -0.31 16.36
N CYS A 252 6.81 -0.30 16.14
CA CYS A 252 6.20 -0.85 14.96
C CYS A 252 6.56 -0.08 13.68
N ASN A 253 6.80 1.22 13.79
CA ASN A 253 7.12 2.07 12.65
C ASN A 253 8.64 2.17 12.40
N ILE A 254 9.44 2.24 13.47
CA ILE A 254 10.88 2.48 13.41
C ILE A 254 11.63 1.25 12.85
N LEU A 255 11.32 0.05 13.34
CA LEU A 255 12.04 -1.18 12.98
C LEU A 255 11.31 -1.99 11.90
N ASN A 256 10.84 -1.33 10.86
CA ASN A 256 9.95 -1.94 9.86
C ASN A 256 10.64 -2.28 8.51
N ASP A 257 11.97 -2.35 8.48
CA ASP A 257 12.72 -2.70 7.28
C ASP A 257 12.78 -4.23 7.09
N LYS A 258 12.44 -4.68 5.86
CA LYS A 258 12.50 -6.10 5.47
C LYS A 258 13.91 -6.72 5.44
N ARG A 259 14.96 -5.90 5.55
CA ARG A 259 16.35 -6.36 5.64
C ARG A 259 16.69 -6.84 7.05
N ILE A 260 16.04 -6.33 8.09
CA ILE A 260 16.29 -6.76 9.47
C ILE A 260 15.82 -8.21 9.63
N LYS A 261 16.74 -9.11 9.92
CA LYS A 261 16.49 -10.53 10.17
C LYS A 261 16.58 -10.91 11.65
N ASN A 262 17.38 -10.16 12.43
CA ASN A 262 17.60 -10.43 13.86
C ASN A 262 17.62 -9.14 14.66
N PHE A 263 17.04 -9.20 15.86
CA PHE A 263 17.34 -8.25 16.92
C PHE A 263 18.33 -8.85 17.91
N GLU A 264 19.15 -7.99 18.52
CA GLU A 264 20.00 -8.28 19.64
C GLU A 264 19.76 -7.25 20.75
N ALA A 265 20.10 -7.59 21.98
CA ALA A 265 20.12 -6.67 23.11
C ALA A 265 21.40 -6.91 23.94
N LYS A 266 21.80 -5.92 24.73
CA LYS A 266 22.89 -6.13 25.69
C LYS A 266 22.51 -7.25 26.67
N PRO A 267 23.45 -8.11 27.09
CA PRO A 267 23.18 -9.19 28.04
C PRO A 267 22.59 -8.71 29.38
N ASP A 268 22.95 -7.51 29.80
CA ASP A 268 22.50 -6.85 31.02
C ASP A 268 21.35 -5.85 30.84
N SER A 269 20.73 -5.80 29.63
CA SER A 269 19.57 -4.94 29.36
C SER A 269 18.51 -5.11 30.44
N GLN A 270 18.00 -4.01 30.97
CA GLN A 270 16.94 -4.01 31.98
C GLN A 270 15.54 -3.92 31.35
N SER A 271 15.45 -3.54 30.07
CA SER A 271 14.19 -3.26 29.40
C SER A 271 13.72 -4.40 28.51
N PHE A 272 14.65 -5.15 27.90
CA PHE A 272 14.34 -6.12 26.85
C PHE A 272 15.01 -7.46 27.08
N THR A 273 14.43 -8.48 26.47
CA THR A 273 15.06 -9.77 26.22
C THR A 273 14.86 -10.16 24.76
N ILE A 274 15.84 -10.88 24.21
CA ILE A 274 15.80 -11.40 22.85
C ILE A 274 15.73 -12.92 22.90
N ILE A 275 14.76 -13.48 22.21
CA ILE A 275 14.61 -14.92 22.05
C ILE A 275 14.48 -15.19 20.55
N ASP A 276 15.37 -16.00 20.00
CA ASP A 276 15.42 -16.31 18.56
C ASP A 276 15.38 -15.06 17.67
N GLY A 277 16.14 -14.01 18.03
CA GLY A 277 16.20 -12.76 17.28
C GLY A 277 14.92 -11.91 17.32
N ILE A 278 13.95 -12.25 18.16
CA ILE A 278 12.68 -11.53 18.34
C ILE A 278 12.74 -10.74 19.65
N LEU A 279 12.19 -9.53 19.63
CA LEU A 279 12.20 -8.59 20.75
C LEU A 279 11.02 -8.83 21.69
N TYR A 280 11.31 -9.02 22.97
CA TYR A 280 10.32 -9.18 24.05
C TYR A 280 10.54 -8.17 25.17
N SER A 281 9.52 -7.97 26.00
CA SER A 281 9.68 -7.31 27.30
C SER A 281 10.70 -8.07 28.16
N LYS A 282 11.32 -7.40 29.15
CA LYS A 282 12.35 -8.01 30.01
C LYS A 282 11.88 -9.28 30.70
N ASP A 283 10.62 -9.34 31.12
CA ASP A 283 10.01 -10.51 31.78
C ASP A 283 9.58 -11.61 30.78
N GLY A 284 9.80 -11.41 29.49
CA GLY A 284 9.45 -12.34 28.42
C GLY A 284 7.95 -12.54 28.17
N LYS A 285 7.08 -11.80 28.88
CA LYS A 285 5.62 -12.01 28.78
C LYS A 285 4.97 -11.29 27.62
N TYR A 286 5.61 -10.26 27.10
CA TYR A 286 5.08 -9.46 26.00
C TYR A 286 6.01 -9.52 24.79
N LEU A 287 5.53 -10.01 23.65
CA LEU A 287 6.26 -10.00 22.39
C LEU A 287 6.09 -8.62 21.74
N LEU A 288 7.17 -7.87 21.64
CA LEU A 288 7.16 -6.48 21.18
C LEU A 288 7.27 -6.38 19.65
N LYS A 289 8.27 -7.04 19.06
CA LYS A 289 8.54 -6.95 17.62
C LYS A 289 9.30 -8.15 17.09
N CYS A 290 8.81 -8.71 15.99
CA CYS A 290 9.54 -9.65 15.15
C CYS A 290 10.25 -8.87 14.03
N PRO A 291 11.52 -9.21 13.69
CA PRO A 291 12.20 -8.63 12.56
C PRO A 291 11.43 -8.90 11.27
N ARG A 292 11.22 -7.87 10.46
CA ARG A 292 10.38 -8.02 9.26
C ARG A 292 10.96 -8.98 8.22
N GLY A 293 12.29 -9.07 8.11
CA GLY A 293 13.01 -9.98 7.22
C GLY A 293 13.19 -11.40 7.77
N LYS A 294 12.68 -11.70 8.99
CA LYS A 294 12.72 -13.07 9.52
C LYS A 294 11.84 -13.98 8.67
N THR A 295 12.36 -15.16 8.31
CA THR A 295 11.70 -16.15 7.46
C THR A 295 11.46 -17.46 8.20
N GLY A 296 10.68 -18.34 7.59
CA GLY A 296 10.44 -19.68 8.12
C GLY A 296 9.40 -19.75 9.23
N HIS A 297 9.50 -20.78 10.07
CA HIS A 297 8.60 -21.02 11.20
C HIS A 297 9.06 -20.25 12.44
N VAL A 298 8.11 -19.63 13.14
CA VAL A 298 8.34 -19.01 14.46
C VAL A 298 7.51 -19.75 15.52
N SER A 299 8.20 -20.33 16.51
CA SER A 299 7.56 -20.87 17.70
C SER A 299 7.65 -19.83 18.83
N ILE A 300 6.51 -19.31 19.25
CA ILE A 300 6.48 -18.34 20.36
C ILE A 300 6.65 -19.11 21.68
N PRO A 301 7.60 -18.71 22.54
CA PRO A 301 7.90 -19.46 23.76
C PRO A 301 6.76 -19.51 24.78
N GLU A 302 6.71 -20.60 25.55
CA GLU A 302 5.85 -20.65 26.73
C GLU A 302 6.21 -19.53 27.73
N GLY A 303 5.19 -19.00 28.40
CA GLY A 303 5.29 -17.83 29.27
C GLY A 303 4.89 -16.52 28.64
N VAL A 304 4.93 -16.41 27.29
CA VAL A 304 4.41 -15.24 26.57
C VAL A 304 2.89 -15.16 26.78
N LYS A 305 2.40 -14.00 27.20
CA LYS A 305 0.98 -13.72 27.46
C LYS A 305 0.34 -12.88 26.38
N THR A 306 1.09 -11.95 25.80
CA THR A 306 0.56 -10.97 24.84
C THR A 306 1.49 -10.84 23.63
N ILE A 307 0.91 -10.86 22.43
CA ILE A 307 1.56 -10.42 21.20
C ILE A 307 1.14 -8.98 20.95
N GLY A 308 2.12 -8.07 20.86
CA GLY A 308 1.90 -6.64 20.72
C GLY A 308 1.26 -6.25 19.38
N ALA A 309 0.69 -5.05 19.37
CA ALA A 309 0.15 -4.46 18.15
C ALA A 309 1.24 -4.40 17.06
N GLU A 310 0.89 -4.83 15.85
CA GLU A 310 1.79 -4.83 14.69
C GLU A 310 3.12 -5.60 14.87
N ALA A 311 3.22 -6.47 15.86
CA ALA A 311 4.47 -7.16 16.20
C ALA A 311 5.06 -7.99 15.05
N PHE A 312 4.22 -8.59 14.21
CA PHE A 312 4.59 -9.34 13.00
C PHE A 312 4.08 -8.71 11.70
N ARG A 313 3.67 -7.43 11.74
CA ARG A 313 3.13 -6.78 10.55
C ARG A 313 4.15 -6.78 9.41
N GLY A 314 3.73 -7.30 8.25
CA GLY A 314 4.56 -7.39 7.05
C GLY A 314 5.77 -8.31 7.16
N CYS A 315 5.85 -9.17 8.20
CA CYS A 315 6.94 -10.14 8.37
C CYS A 315 6.92 -11.23 7.30
N MET A 316 8.10 -11.71 6.94
CA MET A 316 8.32 -12.74 5.91
C MET A 316 8.26 -14.17 6.46
N ILE A 317 7.74 -14.36 7.69
CA ILE A 317 7.57 -15.70 8.29
C ILE A 317 6.51 -16.49 7.51
N SER A 318 6.74 -17.80 7.36
CA SER A 318 5.80 -18.69 6.69
C SER A 318 4.78 -19.33 7.63
N SER A 319 5.11 -19.46 8.91
CA SER A 319 4.21 -20.06 9.90
C SER A 319 4.52 -19.60 11.32
N VAL A 320 3.52 -19.69 12.19
CA VAL A 320 3.64 -19.40 13.61
C VAL A 320 2.95 -20.45 14.45
N SER A 321 3.53 -20.80 15.62
CA SER A 321 2.88 -21.60 16.66
C SER A 321 2.75 -20.77 17.94
N PHE A 322 1.52 -20.71 18.47
CA PHE A 322 1.22 -20.02 19.71
C PHE A 322 1.34 -20.96 20.91
N PRO A 323 1.91 -20.49 22.04
CA PRO A 323 1.97 -21.27 23.27
C PRO A 323 0.63 -21.31 23.98
N ASP A 324 0.46 -22.28 24.88
CA ASP A 324 -0.74 -22.39 25.72
C ASP A 324 -0.85 -21.23 26.74
N SER A 325 0.27 -20.57 27.03
CA SER A 325 0.30 -19.38 27.89
C SER A 325 -0.26 -18.12 27.26
N LEU A 326 -0.41 -18.05 25.90
CA LEU A 326 -0.87 -16.86 25.19
C LEU A 326 -2.36 -16.59 25.46
N THR A 327 -2.66 -15.36 25.86
CA THR A 327 -4.04 -14.93 26.19
C THR A 327 -4.53 -13.78 25.33
N GLU A 328 -3.62 -13.01 24.70
CA GLU A 328 -3.98 -11.82 23.95
C GLU A 328 -3.12 -11.64 22.69
N ILE A 329 -3.77 -11.28 21.58
CA ILE A 329 -3.14 -10.80 20.35
C ILE A 329 -3.73 -9.43 20.05
N GLN A 330 -2.88 -8.41 19.96
CA GLN A 330 -3.30 -7.03 19.73
C GLN A 330 -3.51 -6.72 18.25
N SER A 331 -4.06 -5.51 17.97
CA SER A 331 -4.47 -5.11 16.61
C SER A 331 -3.33 -5.19 15.60
N ASN A 332 -3.69 -5.64 14.40
CA ASN A 332 -2.80 -5.77 13.24
C ASN A 332 -1.53 -6.62 13.48
N ALA A 333 -1.51 -7.46 14.52
CA ALA A 333 -0.30 -8.16 14.95
C ALA A 333 0.40 -8.92 13.81
N PHE A 334 -0.32 -9.53 12.89
CA PHE A 334 0.20 -10.27 11.73
C PHE A 334 -0.23 -9.67 10.38
N SER A 335 -0.83 -8.47 10.38
CA SER A 335 -1.34 -7.86 9.15
C SER A 335 -0.27 -7.79 8.06
N CYS A 336 -0.63 -8.08 6.81
CA CYS A 336 0.26 -8.09 5.64
C CYS A 336 1.46 -9.05 5.73
N SER A 337 1.50 -10.00 6.68
CA SER A 337 2.57 -11.01 6.75
C SER A 337 2.41 -12.10 5.69
N LEU A 338 3.53 -12.78 5.35
CA LEU A 338 3.55 -13.88 4.37
C LEU A 338 3.19 -15.25 5.01
N ILE A 339 2.40 -15.20 6.09
CA ILE A 339 2.06 -16.39 6.84
C ILE A 339 1.15 -17.32 6.03
N GLN A 340 1.48 -18.62 6.00
CA GLN A 340 0.74 -19.67 5.31
C GLN A 340 0.01 -20.60 6.29
N LYS A 341 0.53 -20.71 7.52
CA LYS A 341 -0.01 -21.61 8.54
C LYS A 341 0.06 -21.02 9.93
N ILE A 342 -1.02 -21.18 10.68
CA ILE A 342 -1.15 -20.75 12.08
C ILE A 342 -1.38 -22.00 12.95
N GLY A 343 -0.54 -22.15 13.99
CA GLY A 343 -0.76 -23.14 15.05
C GLY A 343 -1.30 -22.45 16.29
N PHE A 344 -2.58 -22.63 16.56
CA PHE A 344 -3.22 -22.05 17.74
C PHE A 344 -2.90 -22.88 19.00
N GLY A 345 -2.50 -22.20 20.08
CA GLY A 345 -2.41 -22.76 21.44
C GLY A 345 -3.78 -22.81 22.11
N HIS A 346 -3.85 -23.39 23.30
CA HIS A 346 -5.12 -23.56 24.03
C HIS A 346 -5.48 -22.36 24.93
N GLY A 347 -4.52 -21.48 25.24
CA GLY A 347 -4.73 -20.34 26.16
C GLY A 347 -5.52 -19.19 25.57
N ILE A 348 -5.48 -19.01 24.24
CA ILE A 348 -6.20 -17.93 23.57
C ILE A 348 -7.65 -18.32 23.32
N THR A 349 -8.58 -17.45 23.75
CA THR A 349 -10.01 -17.65 23.57
C THR A 349 -10.66 -16.64 22.63
N SER A 350 -9.90 -15.63 22.21
CA SER A 350 -10.38 -14.58 21.31
C SER A 350 -9.31 -14.15 20.32
N LEU A 351 -9.68 -14.03 19.06
CA LEU A 351 -8.87 -13.39 18.02
C LEU A 351 -9.26 -11.91 17.89
N GLY A 352 -9.09 -11.17 18.98
CA GLY A 352 -9.43 -9.75 19.09
C GLY A 352 -10.92 -9.48 19.29
N TYR A 353 -11.26 -8.20 19.48
CA TYR A 353 -12.64 -7.73 19.61
C TYR A 353 -12.94 -6.63 18.59
N TYR A 354 -12.74 -5.35 18.92
CA TYR A 354 -12.91 -4.22 18.03
C TYR A 354 -11.56 -3.80 17.44
N GLU A 355 -11.54 -3.32 16.17
CA GLU A 355 -10.32 -2.86 15.47
C GLU A 355 -9.16 -3.89 15.48
N SER A 356 -9.48 -5.16 15.39
CA SER A 356 -8.46 -6.20 15.59
C SER A 356 -7.60 -6.46 14.36
N HIS A 357 -8.15 -6.70 13.18
CA HIS A 357 -7.44 -6.91 11.91
C HIS A 357 -6.17 -7.79 12.01
N ILE A 358 -6.19 -8.79 12.90
CA ILE A 358 -4.98 -9.53 13.35
C ILE A 358 -4.22 -10.13 12.17
N PHE A 359 -4.89 -10.83 11.27
CA PHE A 359 -4.34 -11.50 10.08
C PHE A 359 -4.81 -10.84 8.77
N SER A 360 -5.21 -9.57 8.80
CA SER A 360 -5.69 -8.90 7.58
C SER A 360 -4.59 -8.86 6.51
N HIS A 361 -5.00 -8.99 5.24
CA HIS A 361 -4.09 -8.98 4.09
C HIS A 361 -3.00 -10.07 4.10
N CYS A 362 -3.18 -11.17 4.84
CA CYS A 362 -2.28 -12.33 4.78
C CYS A 362 -2.59 -13.15 3.52
N ASN A 363 -2.08 -12.69 2.38
CA ASN A 363 -2.44 -13.26 1.07
C ASN A 363 -1.82 -14.64 0.80
N ASP A 364 -0.82 -15.07 1.56
CA ASP A 364 -0.24 -16.41 1.43
C ASP A 364 -0.99 -17.47 2.25
N LEU A 365 -2.02 -17.05 3.03
CA LEU A 365 -2.85 -17.92 3.83
C LEU A 365 -3.92 -18.56 2.95
N ILE A 366 -3.86 -19.89 2.78
CA ILE A 366 -4.79 -20.66 1.92
C ILE A 366 -5.84 -21.39 2.75
N HIS A 367 -5.44 -21.93 3.91
CA HIS A 367 -6.31 -22.69 4.79
C HIS A 367 -6.17 -22.23 6.23
N VAL A 368 -7.29 -22.11 6.93
CA VAL A 368 -7.33 -21.78 8.36
C VAL A 368 -8.23 -22.77 9.08
N GLU A 369 -7.73 -23.29 10.21
CA GLU A 369 -8.53 -24.09 11.13
C GLU A 369 -8.63 -23.35 12.47
N ILE A 370 -9.85 -22.96 12.86
CA ILE A 370 -10.15 -22.24 14.12
C ILE A 370 -10.57 -23.26 15.17
N PRO A 371 -9.76 -23.53 16.20
CA PRO A 371 -10.03 -24.58 17.19
C PRO A 371 -11.14 -24.19 18.18
N SER A 372 -11.62 -25.19 18.90
CA SER A 372 -12.78 -25.09 19.79
C SER A 372 -12.60 -24.19 21.03
N ASN A 373 -11.35 -23.86 21.39
CA ASN A 373 -11.08 -22.92 22.48
C ASN A 373 -11.27 -21.45 22.08
N ILE A 374 -11.36 -21.14 20.79
CA ILE A 374 -11.63 -19.78 20.31
C ILE A 374 -13.14 -19.54 20.34
N GLU A 375 -13.57 -18.63 21.20
CA GLU A 375 -14.98 -18.23 21.29
C GLU A 375 -15.32 -17.06 20.37
N THR A 376 -14.34 -16.16 20.10
CA THR A 376 -14.56 -14.94 19.32
C THR A 376 -13.55 -14.81 18.17
N ILE A 377 -14.06 -14.58 16.95
CA ILE A 377 -13.29 -14.09 15.80
C ILE A 377 -13.61 -12.61 15.67
N GLY A 378 -12.62 -11.75 15.91
CA GLY A 378 -12.78 -10.28 15.99
C GLY A 378 -12.98 -9.59 14.65
N ASN A 379 -13.21 -8.26 14.70
CA ASN A 379 -13.44 -7.44 13.51
C ASN A 379 -12.25 -7.54 12.54
N GLY A 380 -12.55 -7.82 11.27
CA GLY A 380 -11.56 -7.87 10.20
C GLY A 380 -10.41 -8.85 10.42
N THR A 381 -10.55 -9.85 11.29
CA THR A 381 -9.45 -10.76 11.66
C THR A 381 -8.74 -11.33 10.44
N PHE A 382 -9.46 -11.78 9.41
CA PHE A 382 -8.95 -12.29 8.14
C PHE A 382 -9.37 -11.42 6.95
N PHE A 383 -9.58 -10.12 7.19
CA PHE A 383 -9.99 -9.19 6.13
C PHE A 383 -8.99 -9.21 4.98
N SER A 384 -9.50 -9.32 3.74
CA SER A 384 -8.70 -9.27 2.50
C SER A 384 -7.58 -10.33 2.42
N CYS A 385 -7.80 -11.52 3.03
CA CYS A 385 -6.97 -12.70 2.78
C CYS A 385 -7.39 -13.32 1.43
N LYS A 386 -6.96 -12.72 0.33
CA LYS A 386 -7.51 -12.96 -1.02
C LYS A 386 -7.36 -14.41 -1.49
N ASN A 387 -6.31 -15.10 -1.07
CA ASN A 387 -6.05 -16.49 -1.45
C ASN A 387 -6.60 -17.52 -0.47
N LEU A 388 -7.32 -17.09 0.58
CA LEU A 388 -7.95 -18.01 1.52
C LEU A 388 -9.07 -18.80 0.83
N GLU A 389 -8.87 -20.10 0.65
CA GLU A 389 -9.80 -21.01 -0.05
C GLU A 389 -10.75 -21.73 0.90
N SER A 390 -10.28 -22.03 2.10
CA SER A 390 -11.09 -22.75 3.09
C SER A 390 -10.83 -22.29 4.52
N VAL A 391 -11.90 -22.24 5.30
CA VAL A 391 -11.86 -22.08 6.74
C VAL A 391 -12.67 -23.18 7.39
N LYS A 392 -12.06 -23.86 8.38
CA LYS A 392 -12.74 -24.81 9.24
C LYS A 392 -12.92 -24.20 10.61
N ILE A 393 -14.16 -24.00 11.02
CA ILE A 393 -14.52 -23.41 12.30
C ILE A 393 -15.10 -24.52 13.18
N HIS A 394 -14.44 -24.80 14.32
CA HIS A 394 -14.91 -25.84 15.23
C HIS A 394 -16.00 -25.34 16.18
N GLU A 395 -16.75 -26.29 16.76
CA GLU A 395 -17.70 -26.03 17.84
C GLU A 395 -16.98 -25.30 19.01
N GLY A 396 -17.63 -24.29 19.58
CA GLY A 396 -17.07 -23.41 20.60
C GLY A 396 -17.00 -21.94 20.17
N VAL A 397 -16.88 -21.67 18.85
CA VAL A 397 -16.96 -20.30 18.33
C VAL A 397 -18.41 -19.82 18.45
N LYS A 398 -18.59 -18.69 19.19
CA LYS A 398 -19.89 -18.07 19.44
C LYS A 398 -20.08 -16.79 18.65
N TRP A 399 -19.02 -16.00 18.50
CA TRP A 399 -19.10 -14.68 17.89
C TRP A 399 -18.11 -14.52 16.72
N ILE A 400 -18.63 -14.21 15.56
CA ILE A 400 -17.89 -13.78 14.38
C ILE A 400 -18.23 -12.30 14.16
N ARG A 401 -17.24 -11.43 14.29
CA ARG A 401 -17.46 -9.97 14.26
C ARG A 401 -17.43 -9.42 12.83
N ASP A 402 -17.65 -8.08 12.72
CA ASP A 402 -17.80 -7.41 11.44
C ASP A 402 -16.59 -7.61 10.54
N SER A 403 -16.85 -7.84 9.26
CA SER A 403 -15.84 -8.00 8.21
C SER A 403 -14.78 -9.08 8.47
N ALA A 404 -15.03 -10.04 9.37
CA ALA A 404 -14.03 -11.02 9.81
C ALA A 404 -13.38 -11.79 8.66
N PHE A 405 -14.11 -12.10 7.58
CA PHE A 405 -13.66 -12.76 6.34
C PHE A 405 -14.06 -11.96 5.09
N ALA A 406 -14.27 -10.65 5.22
CA ALA A 406 -14.60 -9.82 4.06
C ALA A 406 -13.40 -9.76 3.10
N GLU A 407 -13.68 -9.63 1.80
CA GLU A 407 -12.69 -9.61 0.72
C GLU A 407 -11.81 -10.87 0.62
N CYS A 408 -12.25 -12.00 1.20
CA CYS A 408 -11.63 -13.31 0.96
C CYS A 408 -12.19 -13.88 -0.35
N ASP A 409 -11.69 -13.43 -1.49
CA ASP A 409 -12.32 -13.63 -2.81
C ASP A 409 -12.32 -15.12 -3.26
N ASN A 410 -11.40 -15.94 -2.73
CA ASN A 410 -11.31 -17.37 -3.02
C ASN A 410 -12.10 -18.23 -2.03
N LEU A 411 -12.61 -17.66 -0.92
CA LEU A 411 -13.40 -18.38 0.08
C LEU A 411 -14.85 -18.58 -0.40
N ARG A 412 -15.06 -19.62 -1.23
CA ARG A 412 -16.33 -19.85 -1.90
C ARG A 412 -17.43 -20.40 -1.00
N SER A 413 -17.06 -21.21 -0.03
CA SER A 413 -18.04 -21.90 0.84
C SER A 413 -17.54 -21.95 2.28
N VAL A 414 -18.44 -21.66 3.22
CA VAL A 414 -18.18 -21.77 4.66
C VAL A 414 -19.33 -22.52 5.33
N GLU A 415 -18.97 -23.45 6.19
CA GLU A 415 -19.89 -24.13 7.12
C GLU A 415 -19.63 -23.61 8.53
N LEU A 416 -20.67 -23.12 9.18
CA LEU A 416 -20.60 -22.61 10.55
C LEU A 416 -21.06 -23.68 11.53
N PRO A 417 -20.36 -23.83 12.67
CA PRO A 417 -20.78 -24.75 13.73
C PRO A 417 -22.05 -24.24 14.41
N SER A 418 -22.75 -25.17 15.07
CA SER A 418 -24.01 -24.90 15.77
C SER A 418 -23.86 -23.95 16.96
N SER A 419 -22.63 -23.77 17.47
CA SER A 419 -22.28 -22.88 18.56
C SER A 419 -22.31 -21.41 18.19
N VAL A 420 -22.37 -21.04 16.89
CA VAL A 420 -22.36 -19.64 16.46
C VAL A 420 -23.71 -18.98 16.79
N GLU A 421 -23.66 -17.94 17.62
CA GLU A 421 -24.80 -17.16 18.09
C GLU A 421 -24.92 -15.81 17.38
N TYR A 422 -23.79 -15.27 16.86
CA TYR A 422 -23.74 -13.95 16.24
C TYR A 422 -22.75 -13.90 15.07
N ILE A 423 -23.18 -13.27 13.98
CA ILE A 423 -22.32 -12.90 12.86
C ILE A 423 -22.47 -11.38 12.61
N GLY A 424 -21.34 -10.68 12.57
CA GLY A 424 -21.25 -9.26 12.27
C GLY A 424 -21.45 -8.92 10.79
N GLU A 425 -21.66 -7.65 10.49
CA GLU A 425 -21.89 -7.17 9.13
C GLU A 425 -20.72 -7.48 8.21
N ASN A 426 -21.01 -7.80 6.96
CA ASN A 426 -20.04 -8.07 5.90
C ASN A 426 -19.06 -9.22 6.15
N SER A 427 -19.22 -10.02 7.21
CA SER A 427 -18.24 -11.05 7.61
C SER A 427 -17.95 -12.07 6.49
N PHE A 428 -18.95 -12.42 5.68
CA PHE A 428 -18.86 -13.37 4.56
C PHE A 428 -19.34 -12.76 3.25
N ILE A 429 -19.16 -11.48 3.07
CA ILE A 429 -19.69 -10.73 1.92
C ILE A 429 -19.13 -11.22 0.57
N SER A 430 -17.91 -11.76 0.55
CA SER A 430 -17.29 -12.32 -0.67
C SER A 430 -17.58 -13.81 -0.88
N THR A 431 -18.22 -14.49 0.09
CA THR A 431 -18.50 -15.94 0.03
C THR A 431 -19.76 -16.23 -0.80
N GLU A 432 -19.75 -17.26 -1.64
CA GLU A 432 -20.90 -17.69 -2.44
C GLU A 432 -21.90 -18.52 -1.63
N THR A 433 -21.39 -19.47 -0.84
CA THR A 433 -22.21 -20.45 -0.10
C THR A 433 -21.94 -20.35 1.39
N LEU A 434 -22.98 -20.15 2.18
CA LEU A 434 -22.93 -20.18 3.64
C LEU A 434 -23.87 -21.27 4.16
N LYS A 435 -23.34 -22.22 4.95
CA LYS A 435 -24.12 -23.29 5.57
C LYS A 435 -24.20 -23.07 7.07
N VAL A 436 -25.39 -23.16 7.62
CA VAL A 436 -25.71 -22.96 9.05
C VAL A 436 -26.76 -23.97 9.52
N ASP A 437 -26.75 -24.32 10.79
CA ASP A 437 -27.75 -25.23 11.36
C ASP A 437 -29.08 -24.53 11.67
N SER A 438 -29.05 -23.23 11.92
CA SER A 438 -30.27 -22.45 12.13
C SER A 438 -30.12 -21.00 11.63
N ALA A 439 -31.24 -20.35 11.34
CA ALA A 439 -31.23 -18.92 11.09
C ALA A 439 -31.09 -18.16 12.43
N PHE A 440 -30.37 -17.06 12.41
CA PHE A 440 -30.19 -16.13 13.54
C PHE A 440 -30.08 -14.70 13.05
N GLY A 441 -30.27 -13.74 13.97
CA GLY A 441 -30.29 -12.32 13.64
C GLY A 441 -28.96 -11.85 13.02
N GLY A 442 -29.04 -10.99 11.98
CA GLY A 442 -27.87 -10.43 11.30
C GLY A 442 -27.32 -11.25 10.13
N LEU A 443 -27.80 -12.49 9.92
CA LEU A 443 -27.26 -13.43 8.93
C LEU A 443 -27.16 -12.84 7.51
N LEU A 444 -28.17 -12.11 7.05
CA LEU A 444 -28.13 -11.51 5.72
C LEU A 444 -27.21 -10.27 5.64
N TYR A 445 -27.07 -9.49 6.70
CA TYR A 445 -26.09 -8.40 6.73
C TYR A 445 -24.65 -8.90 6.65
N ALA A 446 -24.39 -10.06 7.23
CA ALA A 446 -23.09 -10.70 7.18
C ALA A 446 -22.74 -11.23 5.79
N PHE A 447 -23.74 -11.65 5.02
CA PHE A 447 -23.58 -12.49 3.83
C PHE A 447 -23.94 -11.82 2.51
N THR A 448 -24.84 -10.82 2.49
CA THR A 448 -25.31 -10.14 1.28
C THR A 448 -25.00 -8.65 1.32
N GLY A 449 -24.88 -8.00 0.16
CA GLY A 449 -24.65 -6.56 0.08
C GLY A 449 -23.54 -6.12 -0.88
N SER A 450 -22.82 -7.07 -1.50
CA SER A 450 -21.74 -6.75 -2.45
C SER A 450 -22.16 -6.99 -3.89
N TYR A 451 -21.82 -6.03 -4.77
CA TYR A 451 -21.90 -6.16 -6.23
C TYR A 451 -20.58 -6.68 -6.84
N ALA A 452 -19.47 -6.59 -6.10
CA ALA A 452 -18.12 -6.92 -6.58
C ALA A 452 -17.77 -8.38 -6.30
N VAL A 453 -18.55 -9.33 -6.85
CA VAL A 453 -18.31 -10.77 -6.70
C VAL A 453 -18.43 -11.47 -8.05
N ASN A 454 -17.77 -12.62 -8.20
CA ASN A 454 -17.70 -13.38 -9.45
C ASN A 454 -18.77 -14.46 -9.60
N PHE A 455 -19.93 -14.30 -8.94
CA PHE A 455 -21.08 -15.22 -9.02
C PHE A 455 -22.39 -14.42 -9.07
N ASP A 456 -23.47 -15.08 -9.50
CA ASP A 456 -24.74 -14.40 -9.80
C ASP A 456 -25.73 -14.43 -8.62
N VAL A 457 -25.57 -15.36 -7.70
CA VAL A 457 -26.45 -15.55 -6.52
C VAL A 457 -25.65 -15.98 -5.30
N LYS A 458 -26.23 -15.74 -4.13
CA LYS A 458 -25.80 -16.31 -2.86
C LYS A 458 -26.59 -17.57 -2.54
N LYS A 459 -25.91 -18.57 -1.98
CA LYS A 459 -26.53 -19.82 -1.54
C LYS A 459 -26.49 -19.90 -0.02
N LEU A 460 -27.64 -19.76 0.62
CA LEU A 460 -27.77 -19.96 2.06
C LEU A 460 -28.36 -21.35 2.30
N ILE A 461 -27.64 -22.19 3.01
CA ILE A 461 -28.09 -23.53 3.39
C ILE A 461 -28.39 -23.50 4.87
N ILE A 462 -29.67 -23.72 5.23
CA ILE A 462 -30.11 -23.84 6.63
C ILE A 462 -30.54 -25.29 6.83
N LYS A 463 -29.76 -26.05 7.62
CA LYS A 463 -29.87 -27.50 7.71
C LYS A 463 -29.74 -28.14 6.33
N ASP A 464 -30.78 -28.75 5.83
CA ASP A 464 -30.82 -29.46 4.54
C ASP A 464 -31.48 -28.65 3.43
N LYS A 465 -31.93 -27.42 3.73
CA LYS A 465 -32.65 -26.57 2.78
C LYS A 465 -31.78 -25.45 2.20
N THR A 466 -31.73 -25.39 0.87
CA THR A 466 -30.97 -24.37 0.15
C THR A 466 -31.89 -23.23 -0.29
N TYR A 467 -31.47 -22.00 0.02
CA TYR A 467 -32.10 -20.77 -0.40
C TYR A 467 -31.17 -20.02 -1.35
N TYR A 468 -31.69 -19.60 -2.50
CA TYR A 468 -30.97 -18.82 -3.51
C TYR A 468 -31.33 -17.35 -3.37
N LEU A 469 -30.36 -16.54 -3.03
CA LEU A 469 -30.53 -15.16 -2.62
C LEU A 469 -29.92 -14.20 -3.65
N PRO A 470 -30.52 -13.02 -3.88
CA PRO A 470 -29.86 -11.97 -4.65
C PRO A 470 -28.59 -11.49 -3.95
N LEU A 471 -27.62 -11.00 -4.71
CA LEU A 471 -26.36 -10.47 -4.15
C LEU A 471 -26.62 -9.31 -3.17
N VAL A 472 -27.59 -8.46 -3.49
CA VAL A 472 -28.02 -7.33 -2.67
C VAL A 472 -29.53 -7.32 -2.57
N PHE A 473 -30.03 -7.27 -1.36
CA PHE A 473 -31.46 -7.18 -1.06
C PHE A 473 -31.97 -5.72 -1.10
N ASN A 474 -33.27 -5.57 -1.35
CA ASN A 474 -33.97 -4.35 -0.98
C ASN A 474 -33.86 -4.15 0.55
N PRO A 475 -33.47 -2.96 1.04
CA PRO A 475 -33.19 -2.74 2.46
C PRO A 475 -34.34 -3.14 3.40
N LYS A 476 -35.60 -2.90 3.00
CA LYS A 476 -36.77 -3.28 3.80
C LYS A 476 -36.87 -4.80 3.97
N GLN A 477 -36.63 -5.56 2.90
CA GLN A 477 -36.70 -7.02 2.96
C GLN A 477 -35.51 -7.59 3.71
N GLN A 478 -34.31 -7.06 3.52
CA GLN A 478 -33.12 -7.45 4.27
C GLN A 478 -33.34 -7.25 5.78
N TYR A 479 -33.88 -6.12 6.18
CA TYR A 479 -34.21 -5.84 7.58
C TYR A 479 -35.20 -6.85 8.18
N LEU A 480 -36.27 -7.20 7.45
CA LEU A 480 -37.27 -8.15 7.92
C LEU A 480 -36.68 -9.57 8.07
N LEU A 481 -35.88 -10.03 7.09
CA LEU A 481 -35.26 -11.36 7.10
C LEU A 481 -34.16 -11.48 8.18
N ASN A 482 -33.42 -10.39 8.47
CA ASN A 482 -32.42 -10.38 9.53
C ASN A 482 -33.02 -10.51 10.96
N ARG A 483 -34.32 -10.44 11.11
CA ARG A 483 -35.01 -10.66 12.39
C ARG A 483 -35.43 -12.11 12.61
N CYS A 484 -35.26 -12.98 11.63
CA CYS A 484 -35.52 -14.41 11.78
C CYS A 484 -34.44 -15.03 12.70
N ASN A 485 -34.86 -15.59 13.83
CA ASN A 485 -33.96 -16.17 14.83
C ASN A 485 -34.01 -17.72 14.84
N LYS A 486 -34.87 -18.30 14.02
CA LYS A 486 -35.03 -19.76 13.91
C LYS A 486 -35.18 -20.16 12.44
N ALA A 487 -34.71 -21.35 12.10
CA ALA A 487 -34.87 -21.92 10.75
C ALA A 487 -36.32 -21.95 10.26
N SER A 488 -37.27 -22.22 11.16
CA SER A 488 -38.71 -22.22 10.86
C SER A 488 -39.32 -20.87 10.56
N GLU A 489 -38.65 -19.79 10.94
CA GLU A 489 -39.08 -18.39 10.68
C GLU A 489 -38.56 -17.90 9.32
N PHE A 490 -37.53 -18.57 8.74
CA PHE A 490 -36.99 -18.17 7.44
C PHE A 490 -37.97 -18.57 6.32
N PRO A 491 -38.46 -17.62 5.49
CA PRO A 491 -39.53 -17.89 4.55
C PRO A 491 -39.19 -18.93 3.49
N ASP A 492 -40.06 -19.87 3.27
CA ASP A 492 -39.93 -20.86 2.19
C ASP A 492 -40.46 -20.28 0.86
N ARG A 493 -39.66 -19.45 0.22
CA ARG A 493 -40.00 -18.84 -1.06
C ARG A 493 -38.77 -18.43 -1.86
N GLN A 494 -38.95 -18.12 -3.12
CA GLN A 494 -37.89 -17.56 -3.94
C GLN A 494 -37.67 -16.07 -3.67
N PHE A 495 -36.42 -15.65 -3.65
CA PHE A 495 -36.01 -14.31 -3.21
C PHE A 495 -35.65 -13.36 -4.35
N TYR A 496 -35.73 -13.77 -5.63
CA TYR A 496 -35.38 -12.90 -6.74
C TYR A 496 -36.16 -11.57 -6.74
N LYS A 497 -37.41 -11.56 -6.25
CA LYS A 497 -38.26 -10.37 -6.16
C LYS A 497 -37.77 -9.35 -5.11
N ASP A 498 -36.95 -9.81 -4.17
CA ASP A 498 -36.45 -9.00 -3.05
C ASP A 498 -35.11 -8.31 -3.36
N ALA A 499 -34.60 -8.47 -4.57
CA ALA A 499 -33.36 -7.84 -5.04
C ALA A 499 -33.46 -6.31 -5.01
N ALA A 500 -32.33 -5.66 -4.74
CA ALA A 500 -32.22 -4.20 -4.61
C ALA A 500 -32.52 -3.46 -5.93
N CYS A 501 -32.24 -4.08 -7.07
CA CYS A 501 -32.45 -3.47 -8.38
C CYS A 501 -32.89 -4.49 -9.44
N THR A 502 -33.34 -3.97 -10.59
CA THR A 502 -33.84 -4.79 -11.71
C THR A 502 -32.79 -5.76 -12.24
N GLU A 503 -31.55 -5.35 -12.33
CA GLU A 503 -30.45 -6.19 -12.81
C GLU A 503 -30.23 -7.42 -11.92
N LEU A 504 -30.11 -7.23 -10.64
CA LEU A 504 -29.95 -8.33 -9.66
C LEU A 504 -31.18 -9.25 -9.64
N LYS A 505 -32.38 -8.67 -9.79
CA LYS A 505 -33.60 -9.45 -9.92
C LYS A 505 -33.58 -10.36 -11.15
N GLN A 506 -33.14 -9.81 -12.31
CA GLN A 506 -33.00 -10.57 -13.53
C GLN A 506 -31.93 -11.65 -13.42
N ASN A 507 -30.75 -11.33 -12.86
CA ASN A 507 -29.67 -12.29 -12.69
C ASN A 507 -30.09 -13.45 -11.78
N THR A 508 -30.72 -13.16 -10.64
CA THR A 508 -31.21 -14.20 -9.73
C THR A 508 -32.29 -15.08 -10.40
N ALA A 509 -33.27 -14.46 -11.07
CA ALA A 509 -34.32 -15.21 -11.78
C ALA A 509 -33.74 -16.08 -12.90
N LEU A 510 -32.77 -15.54 -13.66
CA LEU A 510 -32.08 -16.27 -14.72
C LEU A 510 -31.33 -17.46 -14.18
N TYR A 511 -30.55 -17.28 -13.10
CA TYR A 511 -29.84 -18.37 -12.42
C TYR A 511 -30.77 -19.50 -11.98
N LEU A 512 -31.92 -19.15 -11.39
CA LEU A 512 -32.93 -20.15 -10.95
C LEU A 512 -33.46 -20.95 -12.12
N TYR A 513 -33.76 -20.29 -13.25
CA TYR A 513 -34.32 -20.90 -14.45
C TYR A 513 -33.28 -21.74 -15.21
N GLU A 514 -32.05 -21.25 -15.41
CA GLU A 514 -30.96 -21.94 -16.09
C GLU A 514 -30.53 -23.24 -15.39
N ASN A 515 -30.62 -23.27 -14.07
CA ASN A 515 -30.23 -24.41 -13.26
C ASN A 515 -31.41 -25.31 -12.85
N HIS A 516 -32.58 -25.11 -13.45
CA HIS A 516 -33.80 -25.89 -13.16
C HIS A 516 -34.21 -25.91 -11.69
N ILE A 517 -33.91 -24.82 -10.95
CA ILE A 517 -34.28 -24.66 -9.55
C ILE A 517 -35.71 -24.16 -9.43
N ASP A 518 -36.11 -23.26 -10.35
CA ASP A 518 -37.47 -22.74 -10.46
C ASP A 518 -37.86 -22.56 -11.92
N ASP A 519 -38.51 -23.57 -12.49
CA ASP A 519 -39.05 -23.59 -13.87
C ASP A 519 -40.50 -23.08 -13.93
N SER A 520 -41.00 -22.41 -12.91
CA SER A 520 -42.38 -21.97 -12.82
C SER A 520 -42.74 -21.01 -13.98
N ASP A 521 -44.02 -21.05 -14.35
CA ASP A 521 -44.56 -20.10 -15.35
C ASP A 521 -44.35 -18.65 -14.94
N GLU A 522 -44.27 -18.36 -13.66
CA GLU A 522 -44.04 -17.02 -13.14
C GLU A 522 -42.64 -16.51 -13.49
N VAL A 523 -41.60 -17.29 -13.19
CA VAL A 523 -40.19 -16.98 -13.50
C VAL A 523 -40.01 -16.90 -15.02
N LYS A 524 -40.54 -17.86 -15.77
CA LYS A 524 -40.49 -17.89 -17.22
C LYS A 524 -41.14 -16.66 -17.86
N LYS A 525 -42.32 -16.26 -17.41
CA LYS A 525 -43.02 -15.05 -17.88
C LYS A 525 -42.24 -13.77 -17.57
N TYR A 526 -41.62 -13.72 -16.38
CA TYR A 526 -40.78 -12.60 -15.98
C TYR A 526 -39.56 -12.48 -16.91
N LEU A 527 -38.83 -13.57 -17.12
CA LEU A 527 -37.66 -13.60 -17.98
C LEU A 527 -37.98 -13.31 -19.44
N LYS A 528 -39.08 -13.85 -20.00
CA LYS A 528 -39.55 -13.50 -21.35
C LYS A 528 -39.82 -12.01 -21.50
N ARG A 529 -40.44 -11.39 -20.51
CA ARG A 529 -40.75 -9.96 -20.54
C ARG A 529 -39.48 -9.10 -20.47
N SER A 530 -38.45 -9.57 -19.77
CA SER A 530 -37.18 -8.89 -19.57
C SER A 530 -36.09 -9.31 -20.57
N SER A 531 -36.41 -10.26 -21.49
CA SER A 531 -35.42 -10.96 -22.31
C SER A 531 -34.56 -10.02 -23.18
N LYS A 532 -35.17 -9.03 -23.81
CA LYS A 532 -34.46 -8.03 -24.61
C LYS A 532 -33.44 -7.25 -23.74
N GLN A 533 -33.87 -6.76 -22.60
CA GLN A 533 -33.01 -6.00 -21.67
C GLN A 533 -31.83 -6.85 -21.16
N ILE A 534 -32.05 -8.11 -20.82
CA ILE A 534 -31.00 -9.04 -20.38
C ILE A 534 -29.98 -9.26 -21.51
N ALA A 535 -30.46 -9.56 -22.74
CA ALA A 535 -29.57 -9.82 -23.87
C ALA A 535 -28.71 -8.63 -24.25
N TYR A 536 -29.26 -7.42 -24.30
CA TYR A 536 -28.49 -6.20 -24.57
C TYR A 536 -27.45 -5.92 -23.49
N ARG A 537 -27.79 -6.07 -22.21
CA ARG A 537 -26.86 -5.90 -21.14
C ARG A 537 -25.69 -6.90 -21.21
N LEU A 538 -25.95 -8.18 -21.51
CA LEU A 538 -24.90 -9.19 -21.69
C LEU A 538 -23.98 -8.86 -22.87
N LEU A 539 -24.54 -8.36 -23.97
CA LEU A 539 -23.80 -7.89 -25.14
C LEU A 539 -22.96 -6.66 -24.81
N ASP A 540 -23.51 -5.68 -24.07
CA ASP A 540 -22.82 -4.45 -23.66
C ASP A 540 -21.64 -4.71 -22.72
N LEU A 541 -21.76 -5.72 -21.88
CA LEU A 541 -20.72 -6.16 -20.95
C LEU A 541 -19.72 -7.15 -21.56
N ASN A 542 -19.82 -7.47 -22.87
CA ASN A 542 -19.00 -8.47 -23.56
C ASN A 542 -19.02 -9.86 -22.88
N LYS A 543 -20.16 -10.26 -22.30
CA LYS A 543 -20.34 -11.57 -21.64
C LYS A 543 -20.88 -12.58 -22.65
N ASP A 544 -20.13 -12.86 -23.70
CA ASP A 544 -20.54 -13.64 -24.86
C ASP A 544 -21.01 -15.07 -24.49
N ASP A 545 -20.28 -15.78 -23.62
CA ASP A 545 -20.67 -17.13 -23.18
C ASP A 545 -22.02 -17.14 -22.45
N LYS A 546 -22.28 -16.14 -21.62
CA LYS A 546 -23.57 -16.02 -20.92
C LYS A 546 -24.68 -15.62 -21.90
N LEU A 547 -24.38 -14.79 -22.89
CA LEU A 547 -25.34 -14.39 -23.89
C LEU A 547 -25.75 -15.59 -24.79
N VAL A 548 -24.80 -16.40 -25.21
CA VAL A 548 -25.06 -17.65 -25.95
C VAL A 548 -25.99 -18.57 -25.15
N LYS A 549 -25.67 -18.85 -23.90
CA LYS A 549 -26.53 -19.67 -23.02
C LYS A 549 -27.94 -19.07 -22.89
N PHE A 550 -28.04 -17.76 -22.71
CA PHE A 550 -29.32 -17.08 -22.59
C PHE A 550 -30.18 -17.20 -23.86
N ILE A 551 -29.56 -17.09 -25.04
CA ILE A 551 -30.28 -17.29 -26.34
C ILE A 551 -30.79 -18.73 -26.45
N GLN A 552 -30.00 -19.74 -25.99
CA GLN A 552 -30.38 -21.17 -26.00
C GLN A 552 -31.64 -21.46 -25.19
N LEU A 553 -31.94 -20.65 -24.16
CA LEU A 553 -33.17 -20.83 -23.37
C LEU A 553 -34.46 -20.56 -24.15
N GLY A 554 -34.39 -20.02 -25.38
CA GLY A 554 -35.56 -19.78 -26.24
C GLY A 554 -36.51 -18.74 -25.69
N LEU A 555 -36.04 -17.81 -24.89
CA LEU A 555 -36.82 -16.75 -24.24
C LEU A 555 -36.97 -15.50 -25.13
N LEU A 556 -36.09 -15.33 -26.12
CA LEU A 556 -36.10 -14.21 -27.07
C LEU A 556 -37.07 -14.47 -28.22
N SER A 557 -37.80 -13.44 -28.63
CA SER A 557 -38.59 -13.50 -29.84
C SER A 557 -37.72 -13.37 -31.08
N LYS A 558 -38.23 -13.83 -32.26
CA LYS A 558 -37.56 -13.63 -33.56
C LYS A 558 -37.23 -12.16 -33.82
N ALA A 559 -38.14 -11.26 -33.47
CA ALA A 559 -37.93 -9.81 -33.60
C ALA A 559 -36.76 -9.33 -32.72
N SER A 560 -36.72 -9.77 -31.46
CA SER A 560 -35.64 -9.41 -30.52
C SER A 560 -34.28 -9.97 -30.95
N LEU A 561 -34.23 -11.15 -31.54
CA LEU A 561 -33.00 -11.73 -32.10
C LEU A 561 -32.49 -10.94 -33.31
N ASN A 562 -33.39 -10.49 -34.21
CA ASN A 562 -33.01 -9.64 -35.35
C ASN A 562 -32.42 -8.29 -34.88
N GLU A 563 -33.03 -7.65 -33.90
CA GLU A 563 -32.52 -6.40 -33.35
C GLU A 563 -31.15 -6.63 -32.63
N LEU A 564 -31.02 -7.71 -31.88
CA LEU A 564 -29.76 -8.06 -31.20
C LEU A 564 -28.64 -8.35 -32.22
N LEU A 565 -28.97 -8.95 -33.36
CA LEU A 565 -28.05 -9.17 -34.49
C LEU A 565 -27.49 -7.86 -35.02
N LEU A 566 -28.35 -6.85 -35.21
CA LEU A 566 -27.93 -5.52 -35.67
C LEU A 566 -26.93 -4.91 -34.66
N SER A 567 -27.28 -4.92 -33.37
CA SER A 567 -26.42 -4.37 -32.34
C SER A 567 -25.09 -5.13 -32.17
N SER A 568 -25.09 -6.46 -32.36
CA SER A 568 -23.85 -7.24 -32.32
C SER A 568 -22.93 -6.92 -33.49
N ARG A 569 -23.47 -6.62 -34.66
CA ARG A 569 -22.71 -6.16 -35.85
C ARG A 569 -22.17 -4.75 -35.67
N GLU A 570 -22.93 -3.82 -35.11
CA GLU A 570 -22.47 -2.47 -34.78
C GLU A 570 -21.27 -2.50 -33.80
N LYS A 571 -21.25 -3.48 -32.90
CA LYS A 571 -20.16 -3.72 -31.98
C LYS A 571 -19.01 -4.57 -32.54
N ASN A 572 -19.08 -4.95 -33.81
CA ASN A 572 -18.11 -5.84 -34.47
C ASN A 572 -17.93 -7.21 -33.76
N ASN A 573 -18.95 -7.71 -33.06
CA ASN A 573 -18.93 -9.01 -32.41
C ASN A 573 -19.36 -10.10 -33.40
N ALA A 574 -18.40 -10.61 -34.17
CA ALA A 574 -18.65 -11.60 -35.23
C ALA A 574 -19.14 -12.94 -34.67
N SER A 575 -18.62 -13.35 -33.50
CA SER A 575 -18.98 -14.63 -32.83
C SER A 575 -20.46 -14.65 -32.46
N ILE A 576 -20.93 -13.62 -31.77
CA ILE A 576 -22.35 -13.49 -31.39
C ILE A 576 -23.24 -13.30 -32.60
N SER A 577 -22.81 -12.51 -33.60
CA SER A 577 -23.57 -12.33 -34.84
C SER A 577 -23.78 -13.64 -35.59
N SER A 578 -22.75 -14.49 -35.71
CA SER A 578 -22.86 -15.81 -36.35
C SER A 578 -23.79 -16.73 -35.59
N TYR A 579 -23.69 -16.75 -34.26
CA TYR A 579 -24.55 -17.57 -33.43
C TYR A 579 -26.03 -17.16 -33.50
N ILE A 580 -26.33 -15.85 -33.49
CA ILE A 580 -27.71 -15.36 -33.64
C ILE A 580 -28.28 -15.75 -35.00
N LEU A 581 -27.49 -15.70 -36.10
CA LEU A 581 -27.93 -16.13 -37.42
C LEU A 581 -28.31 -17.61 -37.45
N GLU A 582 -27.50 -18.46 -36.82
CA GLU A 582 -27.80 -19.90 -36.68
C GLU A 582 -29.13 -20.13 -35.94
N GLU A 583 -29.34 -19.41 -34.83
CA GLU A 583 -30.60 -19.51 -34.07
C GLU A 583 -31.82 -18.99 -34.89
N LEU A 584 -31.66 -17.93 -35.67
CA LEU A 584 -32.71 -17.41 -36.55
C LEU A 584 -33.08 -18.40 -37.66
N ASP A 585 -32.12 -19.18 -38.18
CA ASP A 585 -32.36 -20.23 -39.16
C ASP A 585 -33.22 -21.37 -38.58
N LYS A 586 -33.02 -21.73 -37.31
CA LYS A 586 -33.87 -22.72 -36.59
C LYS A 586 -35.32 -22.26 -36.52
N PHE A 587 -35.57 -20.96 -36.30
CA PHE A 587 -36.93 -20.37 -36.38
C PHE A 587 -37.56 -20.48 -37.76
N SER A 588 -36.77 -20.38 -38.82
CA SER A 588 -37.27 -20.45 -40.20
C SER A 588 -37.62 -21.88 -40.58
N GLN A 589 -36.85 -22.87 -40.15
CA GLN A 589 -37.11 -24.30 -40.41
C GLN A 589 -38.31 -24.84 -39.63
N SER A 590 -38.60 -24.31 -38.45
CA SER A 590 -39.77 -24.73 -37.65
C SER A 590 -41.10 -24.25 -38.25
N THR A 591 -41.08 -23.19 -39.06
CA THR A 591 -42.27 -22.62 -39.71
C THR A 591 -42.66 -23.39 -40.99
N PHE A 592 -41.76 -24.21 -41.54
CA PHE A 592 -42.03 -25.06 -42.73
C PHE A 592 -42.46 -26.50 -42.41
N ARG A 593 -42.66 -26.87 -41.13
CA ARG A 593 -43.09 -28.19 -40.67
C ARG A 593 -44.53 -28.25 -40.16
N LEU A 594 -45.40 -27.33 -40.64
CA LEU A 594 -46.85 -27.39 -40.43
C LEU A 594 -47.57 -27.73 -41.74
#